data_0515e024964803fe2226b60f75718dba
#
_entry.id   0515e024964803fe2226b60f75718dba
#
_cell.length_a   1.000
_cell.length_b   1.000
_cell.length_c   1.000
_cell.angle_alpha   90.00
_cell.angle_beta   90.00
_cell.angle_gamma   90.00
#
_symmetry.space_group_name_H-M   'P 1'
#
loop_
_entity.id
_entity.type
_entity.pdbx_description
1 polymer ?
#
loop_
_entity_poly.entity_id
_entity_poly.type
_entity_poly.pdbx_seq_one_letter_code
_entity_poly.pdbx_strand_id
1 'polypeptide(L)'
;MMDPTLAEMGNHLSDAMKILESGKLASLILFPFSIFFSDSGQDVVSILQLVQNLMHGDDDKQGQRMQYVAEQGHMALLGHSLAAYISVLERERLRKLTTRILSDTTLWLCRLFRYENGSAYYHEDDCEGLVKVCRLVINTHYEDYATEGFTMLSSKHPVIYQSAACRPGLGQHLCSQLGLPLSCLCIVPCNTMFGSLHQMDVALLDKLIRDDRESGKVPLLLIANAGTPGAGHTDKLSRLKELCVQYNMWLHVEGVNLATLALGQVSSAVTAATKCDSMTLTPGPWLGLPAVPAVTLYRHEDPALSLAAGLTSSQPVEKLRALPLWLSLQYLGHDGIVQRIKHASQPRPHPLFSQDSARKFSFLGCMCLGEQLAQQVPLSGVDVVELEDEGTCVRFSPLMTAAALGTQENDVAALVEKLGEMIPVLSCTLRFRQDFKDEVLQQASLSYIEDLSWPGLGGVRYEPRTTDLDEDKRQHSVEKINSDLLKKLMELDTDLYFSGGPEFCEEKNGIFIGMATEDLDVAELVETIVSIGKDIEESGKLFENMTEVVRRGIQEAELQLQKANEEKLMEEGVFRQIPLVGSVLNWLSPVQASVKGRTFNLAEGIDVFYRGS
;
A
#
# COMPACT_ATOMS: atom_id res chain seq x y z
N MET A 1 40.23 17.77 21.90
CA MET A 1 39.16 18.58 22.47
C MET A 1 38.03 18.57 21.46
N MET A 2 36.83 18.13 21.83
CA MET A 2 35.68 18.10 20.94
C MET A 2 35.21 19.52 20.67
N ASP A 3 34.83 19.81 19.41
CA ASP A 3 34.32 21.12 19.03
C ASP A 3 33.05 21.44 19.86
N PRO A 4 32.96 22.61 20.51
CA PRO A 4 31.81 22.96 21.35
C PRO A 4 30.47 22.92 20.59
N THR A 5 30.46 23.32 19.31
CA THR A 5 29.29 23.31 18.45
C THR A 5 28.79 21.92 18.17
N LEU A 6 29.71 20.96 18.01
CA LEU A 6 29.36 19.54 17.80
C LEU A 6 28.74 18.92 19.07
N ALA A 7 29.25 19.31 20.25
CA ALA A 7 28.67 18.86 21.52
C ALA A 7 27.27 19.44 21.74
N GLU A 8 27.07 20.72 21.41
CA GLU A 8 25.77 21.37 21.50
C GLU A 8 24.74 20.76 20.53
N MET A 9 25.12 20.50 19.28
CA MET A 9 24.31 19.76 18.33
C MET A 9 23.91 18.37 18.85
N GLY A 10 24.86 17.62 19.43
CA GLY A 10 24.59 16.32 20.01
C GLY A 10 23.54 16.37 21.12
N ASN A 11 23.60 17.40 21.97
CA ASN A 11 22.62 17.62 23.03
C ASN A 11 21.25 17.96 22.45
N HIS A 12 21.16 18.89 21.51
CA HIS A 12 19.90 19.25 20.85
C HIS A 12 19.26 18.06 20.12
N LEU A 13 20.05 17.24 19.43
CA LEU A 13 19.56 16.04 18.76
C LEU A 13 19.04 15.01 19.78
N SER A 14 19.78 14.81 20.89
CA SER A 14 19.36 13.91 21.97
C SER A 14 18.05 14.35 22.62
N ASP A 15 17.90 15.67 22.85
CA ASP A 15 16.69 16.22 23.46
C ASP A 15 15.50 16.18 22.48
N ALA A 16 15.72 16.43 21.19
CA ALA A 16 14.72 16.28 20.15
C ALA A 16 14.23 14.82 20.06
N MET A 17 15.13 13.84 20.08
CA MET A 17 14.78 12.42 20.08
C MET A 17 13.95 12.03 21.31
N LYS A 18 14.32 12.51 22.51
CA LYS A 18 13.54 12.26 23.74
C LYS A 18 12.13 12.83 23.65
N ILE A 19 11.96 14.01 23.07
CA ILE A 19 10.65 14.64 22.86
C ILE A 19 9.82 13.79 21.90
N LEU A 20 10.39 13.37 20.76
CA LEU A 20 9.72 12.55 19.74
C LEU A 20 9.37 11.16 20.26
N GLU A 21 10.22 10.52 21.07
CA GLU A 21 9.99 9.19 21.65
C GLU A 21 8.99 9.23 22.83
N SER A 22 8.88 10.36 23.54
CA SER A 22 8.10 10.39 24.79
C SER A 22 6.61 10.22 24.60
N GLY A 23 6.03 10.43 23.42
CA GLY A 23 4.62 10.12 23.05
C GLY A 23 3.52 10.63 24.00
N LYS A 24 3.92 11.26 25.14
CA LYS A 24 3.06 11.51 26.31
C LYS A 24 2.32 12.84 26.33
N LEU A 25 2.40 13.65 25.27
CA LEU A 25 1.75 14.98 25.24
C LEU A 25 0.62 15.12 24.21
N ALA A 26 0.06 14.03 23.73
CA ALA A 26 -1.01 14.04 22.72
C ALA A 26 -2.42 14.17 23.29
N SER A 27 -2.63 14.86 24.39
CA SER A 27 -3.99 15.16 24.84
C SER A 27 -4.08 16.57 25.38
N LEU A 28 -4.28 17.50 24.51
CA LEU A 28 -4.95 18.81 24.72
C LEU A 28 -4.45 19.77 23.66
N ILE A 29 -5.20 19.90 22.64
CA ILE A 29 -5.58 21.12 21.93
C ILE A 29 -5.91 20.73 20.48
N LEU A 30 -7.21 20.57 20.21
CA LEU A 30 -7.81 20.67 18.88
C LEU A 30 -7.56 22.09 18.35
N PHE A 31 -6.54 22.25 17.52
CA PHE A 31 -6.43 23.44 16.68
C PHE A 31 -6.85 23.08 15.25
N PRO A 32 -7.75 23.87 14.63
CA PRO A 32 -8.08 23.69 13.22
C PRO A 32 -6.81 23.92 12.39
N PHE A 33 -6.57 23.03 11.43
CA PHE A 33 -5.48 23.09 10.47
C PHE A 33 -5.52 24.40 9.67
N SER A 34 -4.90 25.42 10.18
CA SER A 34 -4.44 26.55 9.38
C SER A 34 -2.96 26.72 9.68
N ILE A 35 -2.11 26.26 8.75
CA ILE A 35 -0.68 26.55 8.77
C ILE A 35 -0.54 28.05 8.50
N PHE A 36 -0.77 28.88 9.51
CA PHE A 36 -0.40 30.28 9.45
C PHE A 36 1.04 30.38 9.91
N PHE A 37 1.90 30.91 9.07
CA PHE A 37 3.19 31.39 9.51
C PHE A 37 2.92 32.44 10.61
N SER A 38 3.39 32.16 11.81
CA SER A 38 3.33 33.13 12.89
C SER A 38 4.27 34.31 12.56
N ASP A 39 3.82 35.53 12.76
CA ASP A 39 4.65 36.73 12.57
C ASP A 39 5.87 36.77 13.54
N SER A 40 5.80 35.98 14.62
CA SER A 40 6.89 35.79 15.58
C SER A 40 7.44 34.37 15.46
N GLY A 41 8.77 34.22 15.56
CA GLY A 41 9.43 32.91 15.60
C GLY A 41 8.91 32.06 16.75
N GLN A 42 8.88 30.74 16.55
CA GLN A 42 8.48 29.76 17.56
C GLN A 42 9.73 29.20 18.27
N ASP A 43 9.56 28.75 19.49
CA ASP A 43 10.62 28.04 20.21
C ASP A 43 10.79 26.60 19.69
N VAL A 44 11.95 26.02 19.94
CA VAL A 44 12.32 24.69 19.43
C VAL A 44 11.35 23.60 19.88
N VAL A 45 10.84 23.69 21.11
CA VAL A 45 9.92 22.68 21.67
C VAL A 45 8.60 22.71 20.90
N SER A 46 8.05 23.89 20.66
CA SER A 46 6.81 24.08 19.88
C SER A 46 6.96 23.58 18.44
N ILE A 47 8.12 23.83 17.80
CA ILE A 47 8.42 23.32 16.45
C ILE A 47 8.47 21.78 16.45
N LEU A 48 9.15 21.17 17.44
CA LEU A 48 9.25 19.71 17.54
C LEU A 48 7.89 19.06 17.82
N GLN A 49 7.03 19.70 18.63
CA GLN A 49 5.66 19.25 18.84
C GLN A 49 4.83 19.31 17.54
N LEU A 50 5.01 20.38 16.74
CA LEU A 50 4.36 20.48 15.44
C LEU A 50 4.80 19.35 14.50
N VAL A 51 6.10 19.07 14.43
CA VAL A 51 6.63 17.95 13.62
C VAL A 51 6.06 16.61 14.11
N GLN A 52 6.03 16.40 15.43
CA GLN A 52 5.45 15.20 16.03
C GLN A 52 3.97 15.03 15.65
N ASN A 53 3.17 16.09 15.71
CA ASN A 53 1.77 16.07 15.33
C ASN A 53 1.59 15.77 13.82
N LEU A 54 2.46 16.33 12.97
CA LEU A 54 2.45 16.04 11.53
C LEU A 54 2.84 14.58 11.21
N MET A 55 3.69 13.97 12.03
CA MET A 55 4.10 12.57 11.88
C MET A 55 3.00 11.59 12.33
N HIS A 56 2.14 11.98 13.25
CA HIS A 56 1.17 11.09 13.90
C HIS A 56 -0.27 11.31 13.43
N GLY A 57 -0.56 12.00 12.37
CA GLY A 57 -1.86 12.26 11.77
C GLY A 57 -3.13 11.87 12.57
N ASP A 58 -4.30 12.41 12.25
CA ASP A 58 -5.55 12.16 13.00
C ASP A 58 -6.08 10.70 12.96
N ASP A 59 -5.50 9.83 12.12
CA ASP A 59 -5.99 8.46 11.89
C ASP A 59 -5.23 7.35 12.65
N ASP A 60 -4.23 7.69 13.46
CA ASP A 60 -3.40 6.68 14.15
C ASP A 60 -4.07 6.07 15.39
N LYS A 61 -5.11 5.26 15.18
CA LYS A 61 -5.56 4.26 16.18
C LYS A 61 -4.67 3.00 16.20
N GLN A 62 -3.81 2.81 15.21
CA GLN A 62 -2.77 1.79 15.18
C GLN A 62 -1.42 2.50 15.23
N GLY A 63 -0.79 2.52 16.41
CA GLY A 63 0.52 3.13 16.60
C GLY A 63 1.50 2.64 15.53
N GLN A 64 1.79 3.49 14.54
CA GLN A 64 2.86 3.26 13.59
C GLN A 64 4.16 3.13 14.39
N ARG A 65 4.62 1.91 14.56
CA ARG A 65 5.95 1.66 15.12
C ARG A 65 6.96 2.25 14.14
N MET A 66 7.76 3.22 14.59
CA MET A 66 8.94 3.63 13.84
C MET A 66 9.72 2.36 13.48
N GLN A 67 10.12 2.24 12.21
CA GLN A 67 10.91 1.10 11.76
C GLN A 67 12.14 0.94 12.65
N TYR A 68 12.41 -0.30 13.05
CA TYR A 68 13.61 -0.60 13.83
C TYR A 68 14.86 -0.24 13.03
N VAL A 69 15.66 0.66 13.58
CA VAL A 69 16.94 1.06 12.99
C VAL A 69 18.07 0.33 13.71
N ALA A 70 18.72 -0.58 13.03
CA ALA A 70 19.87 -1.29 13.57
C ALA A 70 21.12 -0.37 13.68
N GLU A 71 22.16 -0.81 14.39
CA GLU A 71 23.36 0.00 14.66
C GLU A 71 24.00 0.64 13.42
N GLN A 72 24.05 -0.08 12.28
CA GLN A 72 24.57 0.48 11.03
C GLN A 72 23.71 1.62 10.50
N GLY A 73 22.40 1.58 10.75
CA GLY A 73 21.49 2.65 10.41
C GLY A 73 21.71 3.90 11.27
N HIS A 74 22.06 3.72 12.54
CA HIS A 74 22.48 4.86 13.39
C HIS A 74 23.72 5.56 12.83
N MET A 75 24.65 4.83 12.20
CA MET A 75 25.79 5.45 11.52
C MET A 75 25.36 6.29 10.30
N ALA A 76 24.34 5.86 9.57
CA ALA A 76 23.77 6.66 8.48
C ALA A 76 23.12 7.95 9.02
N LEU A 77 22.32 7.89 10.08
CA LEU A 77 21.70 9.05 10.71
C LEU A 77 22.74 10.03 11.26
N LEU A 78 23.80 9.51 11.91
CA LEU A 78 24.94 10.31 12.34
C LEU A 78 25.62 11.00 11.15
N GLY A 79 25.74 10.30 10.02
CA GLY A 79 26.30 10.83 8.79
C GLY A 79 25.53 12.04 8.26
N HIS A 80 24.21 12.03 8.29
CA HIS A 80 23.39 13.18 7.91
C HIS A 80 23.61 14.38 8.82
N SER A 81 23.66 14.16 10.13
CA SER A 81 23.92 15.22 11.11
C SER A 81 25.33 15.82 10.93
N LEU A 82 26.34 14.98 10.70
CA LEU A 82 27.71 15.42 10.43
C LEU A 82 27.83 16.12 9.08
N ALA A 83 27.08 15.74 8.05
CA ALA A 83 27.08 16.43 6.76
C ALA A 83 26.63 17.88 6.92
N ALA A 84 25.59 18.14 7.71
CA ALA A 84 25.15 19.50 8.02
C ALA A 84 26.22 20.31 8.74
N TYR A 85 26.86 19.75 9.77
CA TYR A 85 27.96 20.39 10.47
C TYR A 85 29.19 20.68 9.59
N ILE A 86 29.59 19.68 8.77
CA ILE A 86 30.75 19.81 7.87
C ILE A 86 30.50 20.87 6.78
N SER A 87 29.25 21.07 6.37
CA SER A 87 28.88 22.02 5.32
C SER A 87 29.27 23.48 5.65
N VAL A 88 29.39 23.82 6.92
CA VAL A 88 29.78 25.16 7.39
C VAL A 88 31.30 25.37 7.55
N LEU A 89 32.11 24.35 7.22
CA LEU A 89 33.55 24.47 7.22
C LEU A 89 34.06 25.43 6.14
N GLU A 90 35.24 25.97 6.36
CA GLU A 90 35.95 26.77 5.35
C GLU A 90 36.02 26.00 4.00
N ARG A 91 35.75 26.69 2.88
CA ARG A 91 35.59 26.13 1.54
C ARG A 91 36.74 25.19 1.11
N GLU A 92 38.01 25.57 1.43
CA GLU A 92 39.16 24.74 1.05
C GLU A 92 39.25 23.42 1.85
N ARG A 93 38.92 23.49 3.14
CA ARG A 93 38.85 22.29 4.00
C ARG A 93 37.71 21.41 3.58
N LEU A 94 36.55 22.03 3.34
CA LEU A 94 35.36 21.32 2.84
C LEU A 94 35.65 20.59 1.52
N ARG A 95 36.30 21.27 0.58
CA ARG A 95 36.66 20.68 -0.72
C ARG A 95 37.59 19.47 -0.57
N LYS A 96 38.65 19.58 0.24
CA LYS A 96 39.58 18.47 0.46
C LYS A 96 38.90 17.29 1.11
N LEU A 97 38.11 17.51 2.17
CA LEU A 97 37.41 16.48 2.91
C LEU A 97 36.39 15.75 2.04
N THR A 98 35.52 16.50 1.35
CA THR A 98 34.45 15.94 0.52
C THR A 98 35.01 15.17 -0.69
N THR A 99 36.08 15.66 -1.29
CA THR A 99 36.75 14.95 -2.40
C THR A 99 37.33 13.62 -1.90
N ARG A 100 37.92 13.60 -0.72
CA ARG A 100 38.46 12.37 -0.11
C ARG A 100 37.36 11.35 0.19
N ILE A 101 36.28 11.77 0.87
CA ILE A 101 35.14 10.92 1.19
C ILE A 101 34.55 10.32 -0.07
N LEU A 102 34.28 11.17 -1.07
CA LEU A 102 33.72 10.72 -2.35
C LEU A 102 34.61 9.69 -3.04
N SER A 103 35.91 9.99 -3.14
CA SER A 103 36.90 9.09 -3.78
C SER A 103 36.99 7.75 -3.07
N ASP A 104 37.11 7.76 -1.73
CA ASP A 104 37.21 6.55 -0.93
C ASP A 104 35.93 5.70 -1.05
N THR A 105 34.75 6.34 -0.98
CA THR A 105 33.46 5.63 -1.12
C THR A 105 33.31 5.01 -2.51
N THR A 106 33.62 5.77 -3.56
CA THR A 106 33.55 5.30 -4.93
C THR A 106 34.49 4.10 -5.17
N LEU A 107 35.74 4.22 -4.73
CA LEU A 107 36.71 3.14 -4.87
C LEU A 107 36.27 1.88 -4.13
N TRP A 108 35.70 2.04 -2.96
CA TRP A 108 35.24 0.92 -2.16
C TRP A 108 34.04 0.22 -2.79
N LEU A 109 33.05 0.98 -3.27
CA LEU A 109 31.90 0.44 -4.00
C LEU A 109 32.33 -0.27 -5.28
N CYS A 110 33.21 0.34 -6.07
CA CYS A 110 33.74 -0.30 -7.28
C CYS A 110 34.43 -1.64 -6.98
N ARG A 111 35.19 -1.72 -5.90
CA ARG A 111 35.82 -2.98 -5.47
C ARG A 111 34.81 -4.01 -4.97
N LEU A 112 33.88 -3.57 -4.12
CA LEU A 112 32.87 -4.44 -3.51
C LEU A 112 31.98 -5.07 -4.57
N PHE A 113 31.52 -4.28 -5.54
CA PHE A 113 30.63 -4.72 -6.61
C PHE A 113 31.38 -5.12 -7.91
N ARG A 114 32.70 -5.27 -7.85
CA ARG A 114 33.56 -5.76 -8.96
C ARG A 114 33.40 -4.94 -10.25
N TYR A 115 33.22 -3.64 -10.08
CA TYR A 115 33.04 -2.70 -11.16
C TYR A 115 34.32 -1.87 -11.35
N GLU A 116 35.31 -2.44 -12.01
CA GLU A 116 36.63 -1.84 -12.19
C GLU A 116 36.54 -0.56 -13.03
N ASN A 117 37.38 0.43 -12.71
CA ASN A 117 37.49 1.71 -13.40
C ASN A 117 36.18 2.51 -13.50
N GLY A 118 35.28 2.33 -12.54
CA GLY A 118 34.01 3.08 -12.48
C GLY A 118 34.14 4.42 -11.79
N SER A 119 33.30 5.35 -12.20
CA SER A 119 32.92 6.56 -11.47
C SER A 119 31.56 6.37 -10.80
N ALA A 120 31.23 7.18 -9.80
CA ALA A 120 29.97 7.09 -9.07
C ALA A 120 29.23 8.41 -9.05
N TYR A 121 27.92 8.37 -9.25
CA TYR A 121 26.98 9.45 -8.99
C TYR A 121 26.04 9.06 -7.85
N TYR A 122 25.93 9.93 -6.84
CA TYR A 122 25.11 9.72 -5.64
C TYR A 122 23.84 10.53 -5.75
N HIS A 123 22.67 9.89 -5.60
CA HIS A 123 21.37 10.52 -5.81
C HIS A 123 20.31 9.97 -4.84
N GLU A 124 19.31 10.78 -4.54
CA GLU A 124 18.22 10.44 -3.62
C GLU A 124 17.06 9.73 -4.36
N ASP A 125 16.70 10.24 -5.54
CA ASP A 125 15.72 9.59 -6.41
C ASP A 125 16.37 8.48 -7.23
N ASP A 126 15.88 7.26 -7.13
CA ASP A 126 16.40 6.07 -7.81
C ASP A 126 16.52 6.22 -9.34
N CYS A 127 15.71 7.08 -9.97
CA CYS A 127 15.73 7.31 -11.41
C CYS A 127 16.72 8.40 -11.83
N GLU A 128 17.14 9.31 -10.93
CA GLU A 128 17.98 10.46 -11.27
C GLU A 128 19.31 10.05 -11.91
N GLY A 129 19.94 9.01 -11.38
CA GLY A 129 21.19 8.48 -11.90
C GLY A 129 21.06 8.03 -13.35
N LEU A 130 19.98 7.34 -13.68
CA LEU A 130 19.71 6.89 -15.05
C LEU A 130 19.42 8.06 -16.00
N VAL A 131 18.69 9.10 -15.55
CA VAL A 131 18.48 10.33 -16.32
C VAL A 131 19.82 10.99 -16.66
N LYS A 132 20.75 11.09 -15.70
CA LYS A 132 22.09 11.65 -15.93
C LYS A 132 22.92 10.78 -16.88
N VAL A 133 22.84 9.46 -16.76
CA VAL A 133 23.47 8.52 -17.70
C VAL A 133 22.91 8.71 -19.11
N CYS A 134 21.59 8.82 -19.27
CA CYS A 134 20.99 9.11 -20.58
C CYS A 134 21.53 10.41 -21.20
N ARG A 135 21.67 11.48 -20.38
CA ARG A 135 22.27 12.75 -20.86
C ARG A 135 23.73 12.55 -21.30
N LEU A 136 24.51 11.77 -20.55
CA LEU A 136 25.87 11.42 -20.92
C LEU A 136 25.90 10.72 -22.28
N VAL A 137 25.06 9.71 -22.47
CA VAL A 137 25.00 8.91 -23.69
C VAL A 137 24.54 9.76 -24.88
N ILE A 138 23.56 10.65 -24.69
CA ILE A 138 23.13 11.62 -25.71
C ILE A 138 24.33 12.51 -26.12
N ASN A 139 25.02 13.15 -25.17
CA ASN A 139 26.17 14.01 -25.46
C ASN A 139 27.33 13.24 -26.13
N THR A 140 27.45 11.94 -25.86
CA THR A 140 28.50 11.11 -26.50
C THR A 140 28.15 10.72 -27.94
N HIS A 141 26.87 10.46 -28.23
CA HIS A 141 26.45 10.00 -29.57
C HIS A 141 26.13 11.14 -30.55
N TYR A 142 25.80 12.31 -30.01
CA TYR A 142 25.44 13.47 -30.81
C TYR A 142 26.46 14.60 -30.56
N GLU A 143 27.54 14.61 -31.34
CA GLU A 143 28.67 15.56 -31.16
C GLU A 143 28.21 17.03 -31.17
N ASP A 144 27.24 17.36 -32.02
CA ASP A 144 26.69 18.72 -32.15
C ASP A 144 25.59 19.05 -31.13
N TYR A 145 25.25 18.12 -30.22
CA TYR A 145 24.17 18.35 -29.24
C TYR A 145 24.47 19.54 -28.32
N ALA A 146 25.73 19.78 -27.99
CA ALA A 146 26.12 20.92 -27.17
C ALA A 146 25.89 22.28 -27.86
N THR A 147 25.90 22.33 -29.21
CA THR A 147 25.74 23.55 -30.01
C THR A 147 24.34 23.71 -30.56
N GLU A 148 23.72 22.66 -31.06
CA GLU A 148 22.40 22.68 -31.71
C GLU A 148 21.25 22.24 -30.80
N GLY A 149 21.57 21.66 -29.65
CA GLY A 149 20.59 21.27 -28.65
C GLY A 149 19.61 20.23 -29.17
N PHE A 150 18.35 20.40 -28.79
CA PHE A 150 17.27 19.44 -29.06
C PHE A 150 16.99 19.22 -30.58
N THR A 151 17.38 20.16 -31.43
CA THR A 151 17.19 20.06 -32.88
C THR A 151 17.86 18.82 -33.45
N MET A 152 19.01 18.43 -32.91
CA MET A 152 19.74 17.23 -33.34
C MET A 152 18.93 15.96 -33.09
N LEU A 153 18.24 15.87 -31.95
CA LEU A 153 17.42 14.71 -31.59
C LEU A 153 16.17 14.59 -32.45
N SER A 154 15.70 15.71 -33.02
CA SER A 154 14.57 15.72 -33.97
C SER A 154 14.95 15.22 -35.34
N SER A 155 16.22 15.42 -35.78
CA SER A 155 16.72 14.95 -37.05
C SER A 155 17.12 13.48 -37.06
N LYS A 156 17.65 13.00 -35.95
CA LYS A 156 18.06 11.61 -35.74
C LYS A 156 17.46 11.12 -34.41
N HIS A 157 16.28 10.53 -34.48
CA HIS A 157 15.53 10.12 -33.29
C HIS A 157 16.29 9.07 -32.47
N PRO A 158 16.62 9.36 -31.19
CA PRO A 158 17.20 8.35 -30.29
C PRO A 158 16.16 7.28 -29.93
N VAL A 159 16.61 6.06 -29.71
CA VAL A 159 15.76 4.99 -29.18
C VAL A 159 16.35 4.43 -27.88
N ILE A 160 15.53 4.41 -26.85
CA ILE A 160 15.81 3.80 -25.56
C ILE A 160 15.02 2.48 -25.50
N TYR A 161 15.73 1.37 -25.39
CA TYR A 161 15.12 0.05 -25.22
C TYR A 161 15.02 -0.29 -23.74
N GLN A 162 13.87 -0.79 -23.33
CA GLN A 162 13.60 -1.17 -21.96
C GLN A 162 12.90 -2.52 -21.91
N SER A 163 13.28 -3.39 -20.97
CA SER A 163 12.53 -4.61 -20.67
C SER A 163 11.12 -4.28 -20.17
N ALA A 164 10.11 -5.02 -20.65
CA ALA A 164 8.74 -4.92 -20.12
C ALA A 164 8.67 -5.20 -18.61
N ALA A 165 9.60 -6.01 -18.08
CA ALA A 165 9.70 -6.33 -16.66
C ALA A 165 10.48 -5.29 -15.82
N CYS A 166 10.88 -4.13 -16.38
CA CYS A 166 11.43 -3.02 -15.62
C CYS A 166 10.37 -2.36 -14.73
N ARG A 167 10.83 -1.47 -13.87
CA ARG A 167 9.93 -0.68 -13.00
C ARG A 167 8.86 0.04 -13.83
N PRO A 168 7.56 -0.04 -13.40
CA PRO A 168 6.48 0.66 -14.11
C PRO A 168 6.77 2.16 -14.23
N GLY A 169 6.49 2.74 -15.41
CA GLY A 169 6.66 4.17 -15.66
C GLY A 169 8.11 4.65 -15.83
N LEU A 170 9.12 3.80 -15.68
CA LEU A 170 10.54 4.22 -15.77
C LEU A 170 10.86 4.89 -17.10
N GLY A 171 10.52 4.28 -18.22
CA GLY A 171 10.79 4.83 -19.55
C GLY A 171 10.04 6.13 -19.82
N GLN A 172 8.78 6.23 -19.39
CA GLN A 172 7.98 7.45 -19.48
C GLN A 172 8.61 8.58 -18.67
N HIS A 173 9.06 8.27 -17.45
CA HIS A 173 9.77 9.23 -16.60
C HIS A 173 11.05 9.73 -17.29
N LEU A 174 11.86 8.82 -17.84
CA LEU A 174 13.07 9.19 -18.58
C LEU A 174 12.77 10.11 -19.76
N CYS A 175 11.80 9.75 -20.60
CA CYS A 175 11.40 10.59 -21.74
C CYS A 175 10.96 11.98 -21.27
N SER A 176 10.14 12.07 -20.23
CA SER A 176 9.69 13.34 -19.65
C SER A 176 10.86 14.19 -19.12
N GLN A 177 11.79 13.59 -18.37
CA GLN A 177 12.94 14.30 -17.79
C GLN A 177 13.98 14.75 -18.83
N LEU A 178 14.00 14.08 -19.98
CA LEU A 178 14.90 14.39 -21.09
C LEU A 178 14.25 15.25 -22.16
N GLY A 179 12.94 15.52 -22.07
CA GLY A 179 12.17 16.20 -23.11
C GLY A 179 12.05 15.37 -24.39
N LEU A 180 12.12 14.05 -24.32
CA LEU A 180 11.98 13.15 -25.45
C LEU A 180 10.51 12.72 -25.62
N PRO A 181 10.02 12.58 -26.87
CA PRO A 181 8.71 12.00 -27.12
C PRO A 181 8.70 10.51 -26.77
N LEU A 182 7.53 9.98 -26.35
CA LEU A 182 7.38 8.57 -26.02
C LEU A 182 7.70 7.62 -27.19
N SER A 183 7.67 8.09 -28.43
CA SER A 183 8.12 7.33 -29.60
C SER A 183 9.62 6.99 -29.59
N CYS A 184 10.40 7.62 -28.70
CA CYS A 184 11.80 7.25 -28.44
C CYS A 184 11.94 6.05 -27.49
N LEU A 185 10.86 5.60 -26.85
CA LEU A 185 10.86 4.46 -25.96
C LEU A 185 10.36 3.21 -26.68
N CYS A 186 11.18 2.16 -26.67
CA CYS A 186 10.84 0.84 -27.18
C CYS A 186 10.80 -0.17 -26.02
N ILE A 187 9.60 -0.63 -25.67
CA ILE A 187 9.43 -1.66 -24.63
C ILE A 187 9.58 -3.03 -25.30
N VAL A 188 10.57 -3.78 -24.82
CA VAL A 188 10.87 -5.12 -25.32
C VAL A 188 10.13 -6.14 -24.45
N PRO A 189 9.23 -6.95 -25.03
CA PRO A 189 8.44 -7.91 -24.26
C PRO A 189 9.31 -9.01 -23.65
N CYS A 190 8.81 -9.54 -22.54
CA CYS A 190 9.23 -10.77 -21.90
C CYS A 190 8.23 -11.88 -22.26
N ASN A 191 8.49 -13.11 -21.80
CA ASN A 191 7.52 -14.22 -21.89
C ASN A 191 7.00 -14.55 -23.31
N THR A 192 7.83 -14.30 -24.33
CA THR A 192 7.49 -14.66 -25.71
C THR A 192 7.62 -16.17 -25.93
N MET A 193 7.05 -16.69 -27.01
CA MET A 193 7.13 -18.12 -27.37
C MET A 193 8.59 -18.64 -27.44
N PHE A 194 9.55 -17.77 -27.74
CA PHE A 194 10.99 -18.10 -27.83
C PHE A 194 11.80 -17.48 -26.70
N GLY A 195 11.18 -16.69 -25.82
CA GLY A 195 11.77 -16.08 -24.65
C GLY A 195 11.76 -16.98 -23.42
N SER A 196 12.53 -16.60 -22.42
CA SER A 196 12.45 -17.20 -21.09
C SER A 196 11.47 -16.41 -20.24
N LEU A 197 10.80 -17.06 -19.29
CA LEU A 197 9.89 -16.43 -18.33
C LEU A 197 10.56 -15.20 -17.67
N HIS A 198 9.88 -14.07 -17.69
CA HIS A 198 10.28 -12.80 -17.08
C HIS A 198 11.65 -12.25 -17.50
N GLN A 199 12.18 -12.69 -18.63
CA GLN A 199 13.42 -12.18 -19.19
C GLN A 199 13.16 -11.55 -20.56
N MET A 200 13.87 -10.45 -20.86
CA MET A 200 13.79 -9.77 -22.14
C MET A 200 14.07 -10.73 -23.30
N ASP A 201 13.23 -10.68 -24.35
CA ASP A 201 13.45 -11.43 -25.59
C ASP A 201 14.60 -10.82 -26.39
N VAL A 202 15.76 -11.46 -26.31
CA VAL A 202 16.99 -11.00 -26.99
C VAL A 202 16.86 -11.06 -28.52
N ALA A 203 16.16 -12.06 -29.05
CA ALA A 203 16.01 -12.21 -30.50
C ALA A 203 15.07 -11.12 -31.08
N LEU A 204 14.00 -10.82 -30.37
CA LEU A 204 13.09 -9.75 -30.76
C LEU A 204 13.79 -8.38 -30.61
N LEU A 205 14.56 -8.16 -29.53
CA LEU A 205 15.35 -6.96 -29.36
C LEU A 205 16.29 -6.72 -30.56
N ASP A 206 17.05 -7.75 -30.98
CA ASP A 206 17.94 -7.65 -32.13
C ASP A 206 17.19 -7.27 -33.42
N LYS A 207 16.00 -7.83 -33.62
CA LYS A 207 15.13 -7.45 -34.76
C LYS A 207 14.69 -5.97 -34.66
N LEU A 208 14.17 -5.55 -33.50
CA LEU A 208 13.71 -4.18 -33.27
C LEU A 208 14.84 -3.15 -33.50
N ILE A 209 16.07 -3.44 -33.04
CA ILE A 209 17.22 -2.58 -33.25
C ILE A 209 17.52 -2.45 -34.75
N ARG A 210 17.46 -3.53 -35.54
CA ARG A 210 17.68 -3.50 -36.99
C ARG A 210 16.61 -2.66 -37.71
N ASP A 211 15.34 -2.92 -37.37
CA ASP A 211 14.21 -2.19 -37.98
C ASP A 211 14.30 -0.67 -37.67
N ASP A 212 14.68 -0.29 -36.45
CA ASP A 212 14.87 1.12 -36.08
C ASP A 212 16.05 1.76 -36.82
N ARG A 213 17.18 1.04 -36.99
CA ARG A 213 18.32 1.54 -37.76
C ARG A 213 17.98 1.70 -39.24
N GLU A 214 17.25 0.77 -39.83
CA GLU A 214 16.77 0.86 -41.22
C GLU A 214 15.82 2.06 -41.39
N SER A 215 15.05 2.41 -40.34
CA SER A 215 14.19 3.59 -40.31
C SER A 215 14.95 4.90 -40.05
N GLY A 216 16.29 4.87 -39.94
CA GLY A 216 17.13 6.05 -39.70
C GLY A 216 17.16 6.54 -38.24
N LYS A 217 16.64 5.78 -37.30
CA LYS A 217 16.74 6.07 -35.86
C LYS A 217 18.10 5.65 -35.29
N VAL A 218 18.46 6.19 -34.15
CA VAL A 218 19.71 5.91 -33.45
C VAL A 218 19.44 5.08 -32.18
N PRO A 219 19.76 3.77 -32.19
CA PRO A 219 19.78 2.98 -30.96
C PRO A 219 20.77 3.57 -29.96
N LEU A 220 20.29 3.97 -28.77
CA LEU A 220 21.08 4.75 -27.83
C LEU A 220 21.43 3.98 -26.56
N LEU A 221 20.40 3.48 -25.88
CA LEU A 221 20.50 2.92 -24.54
C LEU A 221 19.62 1.69 -24.41
N LEU A 222 20.13 0.68 -23.73
CA LEU A 222 19.38 -0.50 -23.29
C LEU A 222 19.34 -0.54 -21.77
N ILE A 223 18.15 -0.66 -21.20
CA ILE A 223 17.92 -0.84 -19.76
C ILE A 223 17.54 -2.29 -19.51
N ALA A 224 18.37 -3.00 -18.73
CA ALA A 224 18.20 -4.41 -18.41
C ALA A 224 18.14 -4.66 -16.90
N ASN A 225 17.52 -5.76 -16.50
CA ASN A 225 17.33 -6.12 -15.10
C ASN A 225 18.35 -7.13 -14.60
N ALA A 226 18.91 -6.85 -13.43
CA ALA A 226 19.61 -7.84 -12.59
C ALA A 226 18.79 -8.05 -11.30
N GLY A 227 17.60 -8.59 -11.43
CA GLY A 227 16.59 -8.74 -10.39
C GLY A 227 15.41 -7.81 -10.62
N THR A 228 14.41 -8.27 -11.39
CA THR A 228 13.18 -7.51 -11.67
C THR A 228 12.46 -7.13 -10.38
N PRO A 229 11.77 -5.99 -10.31
CA PRO A 229 11.09 -5.53 -9.09
C PRO A 229 10.06 -6.52 -8.56
N GLY A 230 9.31 -7.19 -9.45
CA GLY A 230 8.28 -8.16 -9.08
C GLY A 230 8.88 -9.50 -8.61
N ALA A 231 9.63 -10.17 -9.48
CA ALA A 231 10.00 -11.56 -9.31
C ALA A 231 11.52 -11.82 -9.12
N GLY A 232 12.36 -10.79 -9.12
CA GLY A 232 13.80 -10.90 -8.92
C GLY A 232 14.56 -11.58 -10.08
N HIS A 233 13.97 -11.69 -11.28
CA HIS A 233 14.61 -12.33 -12.42
C HIS A 233 15.71 -11.46 -13.04
N THR A 234 16.75 -12.11 -13.54
CA THR A 234 17.88 -11.47 -14.20
C THR A 234 17.84 -11.72 -15.70
N ASP A 235 17.90 -10.67 -16.50
CA ASP A 235 18.00 -10.75 -17.95
C ASP A 235 19.28 -11.46 -18.42
N LYS A 236 19.33 -11.87 -19.68
CA LYS A 236 20.50 -12.52 -20.28
C LYS A 236 21.63 -11.51 -20.55
N LEU A 237 22.17 -10.88 -19.49
CA LEU A 237 23.04 -9.71 -19.53
C LEU A 237 24.27 -9.89 -20.44
N SER A 238 24.87 -11.09 -20.51
CA SER A 238 26.00 -11.35 -21.41
C SER A 238 25.60 -11.16 -22.87
N ARG A 239 24.43 -11.69 -23.27
CA ARG A 239 23.93 -11.58 -24.64
C ARG A 239 23.51 -10.14 -24.96
N LEU A 240 22.89 -9.46 -24.00
CA LEU A 240 22.52 -8.05 -24.14
C LEU A 240 23.77 -7.16 -24.31
N LYS A 241 24.85 -7.44 -23.57
CA LYS A 241 26.11 -6.70 -23.75
C LYS A 241 26.74 -6.94 -25.11
N GLU A 242 26.71 -8.17 -25.65
CA GLU A 242 27.16 -8.46 -27.01
C GLU A 242 26.40 -7.61 -28.05
N LEU A 243 25.06 -7.54 -27.94
CA LEU A 243 24.26 -6.69 -28.83
C LEU A 243 24.59 -5.19 -28.67
N CYS A 244 24.74 -4.71 -27.43
CA CYS A 244 25.11 -3.34 -27.19
C CYS A 244 26.45 -2.98 -27.82
N VAL A 245 27.44 -3.86 -27.75
CA VAL A 245 28.74 -3.68 -28.43
C VAL A 245 28.56 -3.68 -29.95
N GLN A 246 27.79 -4.61 -30.51
CA GLN A 246 27.54 -4.73 -31.94
C GLN A 246 26.89 -3.47 -32.55
N TYR A 247 25.95 -2.86 -31.82
CA TYR A 247 25.18 -1.72 -32.28
C TYR A 247 25.63 -0.36 -31.72
N ASN A 248 26.75 -0.34 -30.98
CA ASN A 248 27.28 0.84 -30.29
C ASN A 248 26.27 1.49 -29.35
N MET A 249 25.61 0.70 -28.54
CA MET A 249 24.63 1.12 -27.55
C MET A 249 25.21 1.07 -26.14
N TRP A 250 24.70 1.89 -25.26
CA TRP A 250 25.00 1.86 -23.83
C TRP A 250 24.14 0.84 -23.11
N LEU A 251 24.73 -0.02 -22.29
CA LEU A 251 24.01 -0.95 -21.43
C LEU A 251 23.96 -0.41 -19.99
N HIS A 252 22.77 -0.09 -19.51
CA HIS A 252 22.48 0.18 -18.10
C HIS A 252 21.82 -1.04 -17.44
N VAL A 253 22.26 -1.37 -16.22
CA VAL A 253 21.72 -2.49 -15.46
C VAL A 253 21.27 -2.03 -14.08
N GLU A 254 20.06 -2.41 -13.67
CA GLU A 254 19.55 -2.18 -12.32
C GLU A 254 18.89 -3.46 -11.76
N GLY A 255 18.69 -3.53 -10.46
CA GLY A 255 17.97 -4.61 -9.82
C GLY A 255 18.61 -5.12 -8.54
N VAL A 256 17.77 -5.76 -7.72
CA VAL A 256 18.13 -6.19 -6.36
C VAL A 256 19.26 -7.24 -6.32
N ASN A 257 19.38 -8.06 -7.36
CA ASN A 257 20.40 -9.12 -7.40
C ASN A 257 21.83 -8.55 -7.54
N LEU A 258 22.00 -7.28 -7.93
CA LEU A 258 23.30 -6.61 -7.92
C LEU A 258 23.94 -6.62 -6.52
N ALA A 259 23.16 -6.64 -5.45
CA ALA A 259 23.67 -6.78 -4.09
C ALA A 259 24.56 -8.00 -3.94
N THR A 260 24.23 -9.11 -4.60
CA THR A 260 24.97 -10.37 -4.49
C THR A 260 26.37 -10.32 -5.11
N LEU A 261 26.68 -9.30 -5.93
CA LEU A 261 28.04 -9.08 -6.45
C LEU A 261 29.09 -8.90 -5.34
N ALA A 262 28.66 -8.44 -4.16
CA ALA A 262 29.52 -8.33 -2.99
C ALA A 262 29.94 -9.69 -2.42
N LEU A 263 29.24 -10.79 -2.77
CA LEU A 263 29.54 -12.14 -2.30
C LEU A 263 30.71 -12.75 -3.09
N GLY A 264 31.43 -13.69 -2.48
CA GLY A 264 32.56 -14.39 -3.10
C GLY A 264 32.13 -15.24 -4.30
N GLN A 265 31.01 -15.96 -4.16
CA GLN A 265 30.42 -16.81 -5.22
C GLN A 265 29.08 -16.22 -5.65
N VAL A 266 28.98 -15.93 -6.94
CA VAL A 266 27.80 -15.29 -7.55
C VAL A 266 27.46 -16.02 -8.84
N SER A 267 26.16 -16.09 -9.18
CA SER A 267 25.73 -16.70 -10.44
C SER A 267 26.38 -15.98 -11.65
N SER A 268 26.67 -16.73 -12.70
CA SER A 268 27.26 -16.16 -13.93
C SER A 268 26.35 -15.11 -14.58
N ALA A 269 25.04 -15.26 -14.43
CA ALA A 269 24.05 -14.31 -14.94
C ALA A 269 24.24 -12.94 -14.30
N VAL A 270 24.35 -12.85 -12.96
CA VAL A 270 24.56 -11.58 -12.24
C VAL A 270 25.99 -11.07 -12.44
N THR A 271 27.00 -11.96 -12.46
CA THR A 271 28.39 -11.56 -12.72
C THR A 271 28.54 -10.82 -14.06
N ALA A 272 27.72 -11.15 -15.05
CA ALA A 272 27.72 -10.44 -16.33
C ALA A 272 27.42 -8.94 -16.21
N ALA A 273 26.71 -8.51 -15.18
CA ALA A 273 26.45 -7.09 -14.90
C ALA A 273 27.73 -6.28 -14.67
N THR A 274 28.82 -6.91 -14.21
CA THR A 274 30.12 -6.21 -14.04
C THR A 274 30.71 -5.68 -15.34
N LYS A 275 30.22 -6.14 -16.49
CA LYS A 275 30.64 -5.69 -17.83
C LYS A 275 29.73 -4.61 -18.45
N CYS A 276 28.66 -4.21 -17.77
CA CYS A 276 27.78 -3.13 -18.25
C CYS A 276 28.49 -1.77 -18.24
N ASP A 277 27.94 -0.80 -18.95
CA ASP A 277 28.48 0.54 -19.04
C ASP A 277 28.06 1.41 -17.84
N SER A 278 26.92 1.10 -17.23
CA SER A 278 26.49 1.66 -15.96
C SER A 278 25.57 0.72 -15.19
N MET A 279 25.54 0.86 -13.85
CA MET A 279 24.61 0.15 -13.00
C MET A 279 24.15 1.02 -11.84
N THR A 280 22.89 0.86 -11.41
CA THR A 280 22.36 1.55 -10.22
C THR A 280 22.31 0.57 -9.05
N LEU A 281 22.92 0.99 -7.94
CA LEU A 281 22.99 0.27 -6.66
C LEU A 281 22.12 0.99 -5.64
N THR A 282 21.38 0.23 -4.84
CA THR A 282 20.52 0.73 -3.77
C THR A 282 20.97 0.20 -2.39
N PRO A 283 22.12 0.64 -1.86
CA PRO A 283 22.70 0.09 -0.63
C PRO A 283 21.84 0.33 0.61
N GLY A 284 20.99 1.37 0.60
CA GLY A 284 20.07 1.66 1.69
C GLY A 284 19.18 0.47 2.04
N PRO A 285 18.30 0.02 1.15
CA PRO A 285 17.47 -1.17 1.36
C PRO A 285 18.28 -2.44 1.64
N TRP A 286 19.36 -2.67 0.91
CA TRP A 286 20.15 -3.90 1.04
C TRP A 286 20.85 -4.07 2.40
N LEU A 287 21.18 -2.96 3.05
CA LEU A 287 21.97 -2.95 4.28
C LEU A 287 21.20 -2.36 5.48
N GLY A 288 19.93 -1.98 5.29
CA GLY A 288 19.12 -1.34 6.32
C GLY A 288 19.65 0.04 6.73
N LEU A 289 20.04 0.87 5.75
CA LEU A 289 20.60 2.21 5.98
C LEU A 289 19.55 3.28 5.64
N PRO A 290 19.00 3.98 6.63
CA PRO A 290 17.97 4.99 6.39
C PRO A 290 18.51 6.20 5.64
N ALA A 291 17.75 6.68 4.66
CA ALA A 291 18.02 7.90 3.88
C ALA A 291 19.40 7.94 3.19
N VAL A 292 20.02 6.79 2.95
CA VAL A 292 21.29 6.71 2.23
C VAL A 292 21.04 6.80 0.74
N PRO A 293 21.84 7.58 -0.01
CA PRO A 293 21.64 7.75 -1.43
C PRO A 293 21.80 6.45 -2.22
N ALA A 294 21.05 6.31 -3.29
CA ALA A 294 21.36 5.36 -4.35
C ALA A 294 22.64 5.79 -5.08
N VAL A 295 23.30 4.85 -5.73
CA VAL A 295 24.59 5.09 -6.38
C VAL A 295 24.57 4.52 -7.78
N THR A 296 24.72 5.37 -8.79
CA THR A 296 24.93 4.92 -10.16
C THR A 296 26.42 4.86 -10.46
N LEU A 297 26.92 3.66 -10.65
CA LEU A 297 28.28 3.43 -11.15
C LEU A 297 28.26 3.49 -12.68
N TYR A 298 29.24 4.17 -13.29
CA TYR A 298 29.33 4.32 -14.74
C TYR A 298 30.80 4.37 -15.22
N ARG A 299 31.04 3.98 -16.47
CA ARG A 299 32.34 4.03 -17.13
C ARG A 299 32.30 5.08 -18.23
N HIS A 300 33.03 6.15 -18.05
CA HIS A 300 33.24 7.15 -19.08
C HIS A 300 34.56 7.87 -18.87
N GLU A 301 35.35 8.02 -19.93
CA GLU A 301 36.72 8.54 -19.84
C GLU A 301 36.78 10.07 -19.88
N ASP A 302 35.77 10.75 -20.49
CA ASP A 302 35.76 12.20 -20.61
C ASP A 302 35.09 12.89 -19.41
N PRO A 303 35.86 13.60 -18.58
CA PRO A 303 35.31 14.33 -17.43
C PRO A 303 34.43 15.52 -17.87
N ALA A 304 34.66 16.11 -19.04
CA ALA A 304 33.86 17.24 -19.51
C ALA A 304 32.45 16.82 -19.89
N LEU A 305 32.30 15.68 -20.56
CA LEU A 305 30.99 15.11 -20.86
C LEU A 305 30.25 14.65 -19.58
N SER A 306 30.96 14.08 -18.62
CA SER A 306 30.39 13.73 -17.31
C SER A 306 29.88 14.95 -16.54
N LEU A 307 30.61 16.08 -16.63
CA LEU A 307 30.18 17.35 -16.04
C LEU A 307 28.97 17.93 -16.80
N ALA A 308 28.98 17.94 -18.12
CA ALA A 308 27.86 18.40 -18.95
C ALA A 308 26.58 17.60 -18.70
N ALA A 309 26.69 16.29 -18.48
CA ALA A 309 25.57 15.43 -18.12
C ALA A 309 25.07 15.64 -16.67
N GLY A 310 25.85 16.33 -15.84
CA GLY A 310 25.54 16.54 -14.42
C GLY A 310 25.84 15.34 -13.53
N LEU A 311 26.71 14.42 -13.96
CA LEU A 311 27.19 13.28 -13.19
C LEU A 311 28.29 13.65 -12.19
N THR A 312 28.91 14.82 -12.39
CA THR A 312 29.89 15.39 -11.46
C THR A 312 29.47 16.80 -11.07
N SER A 313 29.75 17.18 -9.83
CA SER A 313 29.47 18.54 -9.34
C SER A 313 30.75 19.25 -8.92
N SER A 314 30.83 20.54 -9.23
CA SER A 314 31.87 21.44 -8.74
C SER A 314 31.61 21.91 -7.31
N GLN A 315 30.37 21.74 -6.80
CA GLN A 315 29.98 22.20 -5.47
C GLN A 315 30.40 21.20 -4.38
N PRO A 316 31.25 21.61 -3.41
CA PRO A 316 31.71 20.69 -2.38
C PRO A 316 30.59 20.14 -1.49
N VAL A 317 29.54 20.92 -1.23
CA VAL A 317 28.42 20.54 -0.37
C VAL A 317 27.64 19.36 -0.96
N GLU A 318 27.44 19.31 -2.28
CA GLU A 318 26.74 18.19 -2.93
C GLU A 318 27.49 16.87 -2.77
N LYS A 319 28.80 16.90 -2.63
CA LYS A 319 29.64 15.72 -2.38
C LYS A 319 29.44 15.12 -0.98
N LEU A 320 28.87 15.89 -0.04
CA LEU A 320 28.54 15.40 1.31
C LEU A 320 27.44 14.35 1.31
N ARG A 321 26.65 14.22 0.24
CA ARG A 321 25.64 13.16 0.08
C ARG A 321 26.23 11.76 0.28
N ALA A 322 27.51 11.55 -0.04
CA ALA A 322 28.19 10.27 0.17
C ALA A 322 28.55 9.99 1.64
N LEU A 323 28.53 10.98 2.53
CA LEU A 323 29.02 10.86 3.90
C LEU A 323 28.23 9.83 4.74
N PRO A 324 26.89 9.80 4.74
CA PRO A 324 26.12 8.79 5.48
C PRO A 324 26.47 7.35 5.04
N LEU A 325 26.56 7.15 3.73
CA LEU A 325 26.97 5.86 3.18
C LEU A 325 28.42 5.52 3.57
N TRP A 326 29.36 6.47 3.43
CA TRP A 326 30.75 6.27 3.80
C TRP A 326 30.92 5.83 5.27
N LEU A 327 30.22 6.49 6.21
CA LEU A 327 30.25 6.12 7.63
C LEU A 327 29.71 4.71 7.86
N SER A 328 28.58 4.38 7.25
CA SER A 328 27.97 3.07 7.40
C SER A 328 28.85 1.96 6.81
N LEU A 329 29.47 2.22 5.65
CA LEU A 329 30.42 1.27 5.05
C LEU A 329 31.67 1.09 5.89
N GLN A 330 32.22 2.16 6.51
CA GLN A 330 33.34 2.08 7.43
C GLN A 330 32.99 1.29 8.69
N TYR A 331 31.79 1.48 9.23
CA TYR A 331 31.31 0.77 10.42
C TYR A 331 31.12 -0.74 10.14
N LEU A 332 30.48 -1.11 9.03
CA LEU A 332 30.24 -2.49 8.66
C LEU A 332 31.50 -3.24 8.25
N GLY A 333 32.41 -2.57 7.58
CA GLY A 333 33.54 -3.21 6.91
C GLY A 333 33.09 -4.18 5.81
N HIS A 334 34.06 -4.77 5.11
CA HIS A 334 33.79 -5.76 4.06
C HIS A 334 33.01 -6.98 4.60
N ASP A 335 33.46 -7.53 5.71
CA ASP A 335 32.90 -8.77 6.25
C ASP A 335 31.47 -8.57 6.77
N GLY A 336 31.18 -7.45 7.42
CA GLY A 336 29.83 -7.11 7.87
C GLY A 336 28.86 -6.94 6.72
N ILE A 337 29.28 -6.32 5.61
CA ILE A 337 28.45 -6.17 4.41
C ILE A 337 28.19 -7.55 3.77
N VAL A 338 29.25 -8.34 3.57
CA VAL A 338 29.13 -9.69 2.99
C VAL A 338 28.22 -10.58 3.84
N GLN A 339 28.38 -10.55 5.17
CA GLN A 339 27.53 -11.34 6.06
C GLN A 339 26.05 -10.95 5.95
N ARG A 340 25.72 -9.65 5.91
CA ARG A 340 24.34 -9.18 5.78
C ARG A 340 23.71 -9.58 4.45
N ILE A 341 24.41 -9.35 3.36
CA ILE A 341 23.92 -9.73 2.03
C ILE A 341 23.80 -11.26 1.94
N LYS A 342 24.75 -12.00 2.50
CA LYS A 342 24.69 -13.46 2.53
C LYS A 342 23.48 -13.95 3.35
N HIS A 343 23.25 -13.39 4.52
CA HIS A 343 22.09 -13.71 5.36
C HIS A 343 20.78 -13.45 4.62
N ALA A 344 20.66 -12.29 3.96
CA ALA A 344 19.46 -11.93 3.20
C ALA A 344 19.30 -12.72 1.88
N SER A 345 20.38 -13.24 1.28
CA SER A 345 20.34 -13.97 -0.01
C SER A 345 20.26 -15.49 0.12
N GLN A 346 20.35 -16.03 1.34
CA GLN A 346 20.30 -17.46 1.62
C GLN A 346 19.08 -17.83 2.50
N PRO A 347 17.83 -17.50 2.12
CA PRO A 347 16.70 -18.17 2.73
C PRO A 347 16.84 -19.66 2.41
N ARG A 348 16.72 -20.53 3.42
CA ARG A 348 16.71 -21.98 3.18
C ARG A 348 15.57 -22.27 2.20
N PRO A 349 15.83 -22.97 1.08
CA PRO A 349 14.78 -23.32 0.14
C PRO A 349 13.75 -24.19 0.88
N HIS A 350 12.62 -23.61 1.22
CA HIS A 350 11.50 -24.36 1.74
C HIS A 350 10.61 -24.80 0.56
N PRO A 351 10.05 -26.02 0.56
CA PRO A 351 9.22 -26.51 -0.54
C PRO A 351 8.07 -25.57 -0.95
N LEU A 352 7.57 -24.76 -0.01
CA LEU A 352 6.51 -23.77 -0.28
C LEU A 352 6.97 -22.59 -1.18
N PHE A 353 8.28 -22.31 -1.27
CA PHE A 353 8.86 -21.28 -2.12
C PHE A 353 9.46 -21.83 -3.41
N SER A 354 9.27 -23.13 -3.73
CA SER A 354 9.73 -23.68 -4.99
C SER A 354 8.81 -23.22 -6.14
N GLN A 355 9.40 -22.94 -7.30
CA GLN A 355 8.64 -22.54 -8.51
C GLN A 355 7.58 -23.58 -8.93
N ASP A 356 7.80 -24.86 -8.61
CA ASP A 356 6.87 -25.96 -8.92
C ASP A 356 5.61 -25.94 -8.01
N SER A 357 5.63 -25.20 -6.91
CA SER A 357 4.52 -25.09 -5.96
C SER A 357 3.69 -23.81 -6.14
N ALA A 358 3.93 -23.05 -7.21
CA ALA A 358 3.16 -21.83 -7.51
C ALA A 358 1.68 -22.18 -7.75
N ARG A 359 0.88 -22.12 -6.69
CA ARG A 359 -0.58 -22.23 -6.78
C ARG A 359 -1.11 -20.88 -7.20
N LYS A 360 -1.89 -20.87 -8.30
CA LYS A 360 -2.57 -19.65 -8.76
C LYS A 360 -3.80 -19.43 -7.89
N PHE A 361 -3.73 -18.43 -7.04
CA PHE A 361 -4.88 -17.89 -6.34
C PHE A 361 -5.50 -16.76 -7.17
N SER A 362 -6.79 -16.47 -6.94
CA SER A 362 -7.41 -15.28 -7.53
C SER A 362 -6.73 -14.01 -7.00
N PHE A 363 -6.86 -12.90 -7.72
CA PHE A 363 -6.39 -11.55 -7.29
C PHE A 363 -6.64 -11.33 -5.80
N LEU A 364 -7.82 -11.64 -5.36
CA LEU A 364 -8.25 -11.43 -3.99
C LEU A 364 -7.64 -12.39 -2.99
N GLY A 365 -7.52 -13.65 -3.35
CA GLY A 365 -6.85 -14.62 -2.49
C GLY A 365 -5.42 -14.18 -2.17
N CYS A 366 -4.72 -13.59 -3.13
CA CYS A 366 -3.37 -13.04 -2.94
C CYS A 366 -3.36 -11.76 -2.11
N MET A 367 -4.32 -10.83 -2.31
CA MET A 367 -4.44 -9.62 -1.52
C MET A 367 -4.69 -9.94 -0.04
N CYS A 368 -5.70 -10.75 0.25
CA CYS A 368 -6.01 -11.16 1.62
C CYS A 368 -4.88 -11.93 2.29
N LEU A 369 -4.26 -12.86 1.56
CA LEU A 369 -3.10 -13.60 2.06
C LEU A 369 -1.97 -12.64 2.42
N GLY A 370 -1.65 -11.70 1.54
CA GLY A 370 -0.61 -10.70 1.75
C GLY A 370 -0.90 -9.78 2.95
N GLU A 371 -2.11 -9.27 3.06
CA GLU A 371 -2.53 -8.39 4.17
C GLU A 371 -2.52 -9.13 5.52
N GLN A 372 -3.04 -10.35 5.58
CA GLN A 372 -3.03 -11.15 6.80
C GLN A 372 -1.61 -11.53 7.22
N LEU A 373 -0.75 -11.90 6.28
CA LEU A 373 0.65 -12.19 6.57
C LEU A 373 1.41 -10.95 7.05
N ALA A 374 1.15 -9.79 6.45
CA ALA A 374 1.74 -8.53 6.88
C ALA A 374 1.30 -8.14 8.31
N GLN A 375 0.06 -8.47 8.71
CA GLN A 375 -0.44 -8.24 10.06
C GLN A 375 0.10 -9.26 11.08
N GLN A 376 0.12 -10.55 10.74
CA GLN A 376 0.51 -11.62 11.65
C GLN A 376 2.02 -11.76 11.79
N VAL A 377 2.78 -11.49 10.72
CA VAL A 377 4.26 -11.58 10.70
C VAL A 377 4.84 -10.29 10.09
N PRO A 378 4.68 -9.14 10.75
CA PRO A 378 5.04 -7.83 10.19
C PRO A 378 6.54 -7.70 9.89
N LEU A 379 7.40 -8.42 10.60
CA LEU A 379 8.85 -8.42 10.36
C LEU A 379 9.27 -9.29 9.16
N SER A 380 8.36 -10.07 8.56
CA SER A 380 8.66 -10.83 7.34
C SER A 380 8.85 -9.95 6.12
N GLY A 381 8.21 -8.76 6.09
CA GLY A 381 8.29 -7.86 4.96
C GLY A 381 7.65 -8.44 3.68
N VAL A 382 6.59 -9.23 3.86
CA VAL A 382 5.76 -9.71 2.75
C VAL A 382 5.01 -8.54 2.15
N ASP A 383 4.88 -8.56 0.83
CA ASP A 383 4.21 -7.53 0.08
C ASP A 383 3.42 -8.17 -1.10
N VAL A 384 2.47 -7.46 -1.66
CA VAL A 384 1.64 -7.90 -2.78
C VAL A 384 2.05 -7.15 -4.03
N VAL A 385 2.33 -7.88 -5.11
CA VAL A 385 2.79 -7.30 -6.39
C VAL A 385 1.96 -7.83 -7.55
N GLU A 386 1.78 -6.99 -8.56
CA GLU A 386 1.20 -7.37 -9.85
C GLU A 386 2.31 -7.82 -10.80
N LEU A 387 2.17 -9.02 -11.36
CA LEU A 387 3.02 -9.55 -12.41
C LEU A 387 2.20 -9.67 -13.70
N GLU A 388 2.77 -9.26 -14.83
CA GLU A 388 2.05 -9.13 -16.12
C GLU A 388 1.34 -10.42 -16.56
N ASP A 389 1.96 -11.58 -16.36
CA ASP A 389 1.41 -12.86 -16.81
C ASP A 389 0.84 -13.72 -15.69
N GLU A 390 1.26 -13.53 -14.45
CA GLU A 390 0.80 -14.30 -13.30
C GLU A 390 -0.31 -13.61 -12.51
N GLY A 391 -0.51 -12.31 -12.77
CA GLY A 391 -1.45 -11.48 -12.01
C GLY A 391 -0.91 -11.14 -10.62
N THR A 392 -1.79 -11.03 -9.65
CA THR A 392 -1.45 -10.65 -8.28
C THR A 392 -0.72 -11.79 -7.57
N CYS A 393 0.43 -11.49 -7.01
CA CYS A 393 1.29 -12.43 -6.29
C CYS A 393 1.70 -11.89 -4.92
N VAL A 394 1.82 -12.79 -3.95
CA VAL A 394 2.44 -12.47 -2.66
C VAL A 394 3.94 -12.63 -2.80
N ARG A 395 4.68 -11.55 -2.56
CA ARG A 395 6.13 -11.49 -2.68
C ARG A 395 6.81 -11.46 -1.32
N PHE A 396 7.82 -12.30 -1.17
CA PHE A 396 8.80 -12.22 -0.10
C PHE A 396 10.17 -11.93 -0.70
N SER A 397 10.77 -10.77 -0.39
CA SER A 397 12.07 -10.35 -0.92
C SER A 397 13.05 -10.03 0.20
N PRO A 398 13.86 -11.00 0.63
CA PRO A 398 14.77 -10.81 1.76
C PRO A 398 15.76 -9.68 1.56
N LEU A 399 16.28 -9.49 0.34
CA LEU A 399 17.23 -8.42 0.02
C LEU A 399 16.62 -7.01 0.05
N MET A 400 15.29 -6.88 -0.12
CA MET A 400 14.62 -5.59 -0.08
C MET A 400 14.04 -5.27 1.29
N THR A 401 13.56 -6.28 2.00
CA THR A 401 12.76 -6.09 3.21
C THR A 401 13.49 -6.53 4.49
N ALA A 402 14.20 -7.64 4.46
CA ALA A 402 14.85 -8.17 5.67
C ALA A 402 15.86 -7.21 6.31
N ALA A 403 16.65 -6.50 5.49
CA ALA A 403 17.64 -5.56 5.99
C ALA A 403 17.00 -4.31 6.59
N ALA A 404 15.91 -3.82 5.99
CA ALA A 404 15.17 -2.64 6.44
C ALA A 404 14.34 -2.93 7.71
N LEU A 405 13.72 -4.12 7.79
CA LEU A 405 12.86 -4.51 8.90
C LEU A 405 13.60 -5.23 10.04
N GLY A 406 14.85 -5.63 9.81
CA GLY A 406 15.60 -6.43 10.77
C GLY A 406 15.12 -7.88 10.87
N THR A 407 14.51 -8.43 9.81
CA THR A 407 13.97 -9.80 9.73
C THR A 407 15.00 -10.84 10.16
N GLN A 408 14.61 -11.72 11.06
CA GLN A 408 15.44 -12.81 11.57
C GLN A 408 14.98 -14.17 11.00
N GLU A 409 15.78 -15.22 11.21
CA GLU A 409 15.43 -16.58 10.77
C GLU A 409 14.10 -17.06 11.38
N ASN A 410 13.80 -16.65 12.62
CA ASN A 410 12.54 -16.97 13.29
C ASN A 410 11.32 -16.32 12.62
N ASP A 411 11.47 -15.10 12.10
CA ASP A 411 10.37 -14.41 11.39
C ASP A 411 10.07 -15.12 10.06
N VAL A 412 11.11 -15.60 9.38
CA VAL A 412 10.95 -16.41 8.16
C VAL A 412 10.32 -17.77 8.47
N ALA A 413 10.68 -18.39 9.59
CA ALA A 413 10.07 -19.64 10.03
C ALA A 413 8.57 -19.44 10.35
N ALA A 414 8.25 -18.38 11.07
CA ALA A 414 6.86 -18.01 11.36
C ALA A 414 6.06 -17.71 10.08
N LEU A 415 6.66 -17.04 9.10
CA LEU A 415 6.05 -16.80 7.79
C LEU A 415 5.71 -18.13 7.09
N VAL A 416 6.64 -19.08 7.08
CA VAL A 416 6.43 -20.40 6.47
C VAL A 416 5.32 -21.17 7.17
N GLU A 417 5.27 -21.13 8.50
CA GLU A 417 4.23 -21.77 9.30
C GLU A 417 2.85 -21.18 8.95
N LYS A 418 2.73 -19.86 8.94
CA LYS A 418 1.49 -19.17 8.59
C LYS A 418 1.03 -19.43 7.15
N LEU A 419 1.95 -19.44 6.20
CA LEU A 419 1.63 -19.85 4.83
C LEU A 419 1.12 -21.29 4.77
N GLY A 420 1.73 -22.20 5.56
CA GLY A 420 1.28 -23.59 5.68
C GLY A 420 -0.15 -23.72 6.23
N GLU A 421 -0.57 -22.84 7.13
CA GLU A 421 -1.92 -22.79 7.68
C GLU A 421 -2.92 -22.16 6.69
N MET A 422 -2.56 -21.06 6.04
CA MET A 422 -3.49 -20.27 5.23
C MET A 422 -3.73 -20.82 3.83
N ILE A 423 -2.72 -21.40 3.18
CA ILE A 423 -2.84 -21.94 1.82
C ILE A 423 -3.92 -23.03 1.71
N PRO A 424 -4.03 -24.00 2.64
CA PRO A 424 -5.13 -24.97 2.62
C PRO A 424 -6.51 -24.32 2.72
N VAL A 425 -6.69 -23.38 3.64
CA VAL A 425 -7.95 -22.65 3.84
C VAL A 425 -8.39 -21.92 2.56
N LEU A 426 -7.48 -21.16 1.95
CA LEU A 426 -7.76 -20.49 0.68
C LEU A 426 -8.08 -21.47 -0.44
N SER A 427 -7.36 -22.59 -0.52
CA SER A 427 -7.60 -23.62 -1.54
C SER A 427 -8.97 -24.26 -1.38
N CYS A 428 -9.39 -24.54 -0.14
CA CYS A 428 -10.72 -25.07 0.18
C CYS A 428 -11.81 -24.03 -0.12
N THR A 429 -11.61 -22.79 0.28
CA THR A 429 -12.55 -21.69 0.02
C THR A 429 -12.83 -21.54 -1.48
N LEU A 430 -11.79 -21.57 -2.32
CA LEU A 430 -11.95 -21.47 -3.78
C LEU A 430 -12.71 -22.65 -4.37
N ARG A 431 -12.51 -23.85 -3.85
CA ARG A 431 -13.27 -25.03 -4.25
C ARG A 431 -14.74 -24.91 -3.86
N PHE A 432 -15.01 -24.57 -2.61
CA PHE A 432 -16.38 -24.46 -2.08
C PHE A 432 -17.14 -23.24 -2.59
N ARG A 433 -16.47 -22.22 -3.12
CA ARG A 433 -17.13 -21.02 -3.67
C ARG A 433 -18.10 -21.35 -4.80
N GLN A 434 -17.73 -22.27 -5.69
CA GLN A 434 -18.61 -22.69 -6.77
C GLN A 434 -19.76 -23.54 -6.23
N ASP A 435 -19.47 -24.50 -5.35
CA ASP A 435 -20.49 -25.35 -4.73
C ASP A 435 -21.51 -24.50 -3.95
N PHE A 436 -21.03 -23.50 -3.20
CA PHE A 436 -21.87 -22.56 -2.47
C PHE A 436 -22.76 -21.72 -3.40
N LYS A 437 -22.22 -21.22 -4.50
CA LYS A 437 -23.00 -20.51 -5.53
C LYS A 437 -24.10 -21.37 -6.10
N ASP A 438 -23.78 -22.63 -6.44
CA ASP A 438 -24.71 -23.54 -7.02
C ASP A 438 -25.83 -23.94 -6.04
N GLU A 439 -25.51 -24.15 -4.76
CA GLU A 439 -26.49 -24.43 -3.71
C GLU A 439 -27.41 -23.23 -3.41
N VAL A 440 -26.84 -22.02 -3.35
CA VAL A 440 -27.65 -20.79 -3.16
C VAL A 440 -28.62 -20.58 -4.31
N LEU A 441 -28.21 -20.82 -5.56
CA LEU A 441 -29.06 -20.68 -6.75
C LEU A 441 -30.21 -21.70 -6.79
N GLN A 442 -30.09 -22.83 -6.10
CA GLN A 442 -31.19 -23.82 -5.97
C GLN A 442 -32.27 -23.34 -5.00
N GLN A 443 -31.96 -22.37 -4.11
CA GLN A 443 -32.90 -21.87 -3.11
C GLN A 443 -33.69 -20.66 -3.64
N ALA A 444 -35.00 -20.80 -3.80
CA ALA A 444 -35.87 -19.74 -4.33
C ALA A 444 -35.99 -18.50 -3.39
N SER A 445 -35.54 -18.61 -2.16
CA SER A 445 -35.55 -17.52 -1.14
C SER A 445 -34.21 -16.83 -0.95
N LEU A 446 -33.18 -17.23 -1.71
CA LEU A 446 -31.85 -16.64 -1.65
C LEU A 446 -31.43 -16.10 -3.02
N SER A 447 -30.68 -15.00 -3.03
CA SER A 447 -29.92 -14.53 -4.19
C SER A 447 -28.44 -14.53 -3.88
N TYR A 448 -27.63 -15.01 -4.83
CA TYR A 448 -26.18 -15.00 -4.70
C TYR A 448 -25.61 -13.64 -5.12
N ILE A 449 -24.71 -13.07 -4.31
CA ILE A 449 -24.00 -11.83 -4.60
C ILE A 449 -22.54 -12.18 -4.92
N GLU A 450 -22.17 -11.94 -6.17
CA GLU A 450 -20.80 -12.12 -6.63
C GLU A 450 -20.02 -10.82 -6.48
N ASP A 451 -19.07 -10.81 -5.57
CA ASP A 451 -18.13 -9.70 -5.41
C ASP A 451 -16.71 -10.25 -5.56
N LEU A 452 -16.01 -9.77 -6.59
CA LEU A 452 -14.62 -10.16 -6.84
C LEU A 452 -13.66 -9.60 -5.79
N SER A 453 -14.09 -8.61 -5.00
CA SER A 453 -13.32 -8.05 -3.88
C SER A 453 -13.46 -8.86 -2.58
N TRP A 454 -14.33 -9.85 -2.50
CA TRP A 454 -14.50 -10.68 -1.31
C TRP A 454 -13.67 -11.98 -1.34
N PRO A 455 -12.84 -12.27 -0.33
CA PRO A 455 -11.95 -13.45 -0.33
C PRO A 455 -12.62 -14.77 0.05
N GLY A 456 -13.86 -14.71 0.58
CA GLY A 456 -14.60 -15.87 1.08
C GLY A 456 -15.46 -16.57 0.04
N LEU A 457 -16.50 -17.28 0.51
CA LEU A 457 -17.43 -18.04 -0.31
C LEU A 457 -18.31 -17.15 -1.21
N GLY A 458 -18.50 -15.89 -0.86
CA GLY A 458 -19.36 -14.95 -1.57
C GLY A 458 -20.42 -14.35 -0.67
N GLY A 459 -21.34 -13.59 -1.26
CA GLY A 459 -22.46 -12.97 -0.56
C GLY A 459 -23.78 -13.65 -0.84
N VAL A 460 -24.71 -13.61 0.10
CA VAL A 460 -26.10 -14.03 -0.06
C VAL A 460 -27.03 -12.93 0.44
N ARG A 461 -28.21 -12.88 -0.15
CA ARG A 461 -29.30 -12.03 0.29
C ARG A 461 -30.56 -12.87 0.38
N TYR A 462 -31.24 -12.79 1.52
CA TYR A 462 -32.54 -13.43 1.69
C TYR A 462 -33.63 -12.55 1.07
N GLU A 463 -34.47 -13.15 0.21
CA GLU A 463 -35.59 -12.50 -0.46
C GLU A 463 -36.92 -13.11 0.01
N PRO A 464 -37.73 -12.34 0.74
CA PRO A 464 -39.02 -12.83 1.23
C PRO A 464 -40.00 -13.07 0.07
N ARG A 465 -40.84 -14.11 0.17
CA ARG A 465 -41.79 -14.52 -0.86
C ARG A 465 -43.06 -13.67 -0.96
N THR A 466 -43.12 -12.52 -0.32
CA THR A 466 -44.31 -11.66 -0.32
C THR A 466 -44.41 -10.84 -1.62
N THR A 467 -45.48 -11.10 -2.39
CA THR A 467 -45.77 -10.48 -3.70
C THR A 467 -46.63 -9.23 -3.64
N ASP A 468 -47.20 -8.85 -2.48
CA ASP A 468 -48.24 -7.84 -2.36
C ASP A 468 -47.80 -6.54 -1.67
N LEU A 469 -46.51 -6.28 -1.53
CA LEU A 469 -45.99 -5.09 -0.88
C LEU A 469 -45.55 -4.03 -1.91
N ASP A 470 -45.78 -2.77 -1.59
CA ASP A 470 -45.24 -1.60 -2.28
C ASP A 470 -43.69 -1.68 -2.30
N GLU A 471 -43.02 -1.31 -3.39
CA GLU A 471 -41.58 -1.50 -3.60
C GLU A 471 -40.72 -0.97 -2.45
N ASP A 472 -41.07 0.22 -1.93
CA ASP A 472 -40.36 0.82 -0.79
C ASP A 472 -40.49 0.02 0.50
N LYS A 473 -41.67 -0.57 0.74
CA LYS A 473 -41.89 -1.43 1.93
C LYS A 473 -41.19 -2.78 1.78
N ARG A 474 -41.13 -3.29 0.54
CA ARG A 474 -40.40 -4.53 0.23
C ARG A 474 -38.92 -4.34 0.50
N GLN A 475 -38.31 -3.27 0.03
CA GLN A 475 -36.90 -2.97 0.22
C GLN A 475 -36.56 -2.81 1.70
N HIS A 476 -37.38 -2.10 2.46
CA HIS A 476 -37.19 -1.97 3.91
C HIS A 476 -37.31 -3.30 4.67
N SER A 477 -38.24 -4.17 4.25
CA SER A 477 -38.41 -5.51 4.81
C SER A 477 -37.18 -6.40 4.52
N VAL A 478 -36.65 -6.38 3.29
CA VAL A 478 -35.43 -7.10 2.91
C VAL A 478 -34.24 -6.64 3.73
N GLU A 479 -34.09 -5.32 3.90
CA GLU A 479 -33.01 -4.73 4.70
C GLU A 479 -33.06 -5.19 6.16
N LYS A 480 -34.22 -5.13 6.77
CA LYS A 480 -34.44 -5.55 8.14
C LYS A 480 -34.17 -7.04 8.33
N ILE A 481 -34.73 -7.90 7.45
CA ILE A 481 -34.55 -9.34 7.54
C ILE A 481 -33.07 -9.71 7.40
N ASN A 482 -32.35 -9.16 6.44
CA ASN A 482 -30.95 -9.47 6.24
C ASN A 482 -30.05 -8.92 7.36
N SER A 483 -30.38 -7.76 7.94
CA SER A 483 -29.67 -7.24 9.12
C SER A 483 -29.86 -8.15 10.33
N ASP A 484 -31.07 -8.64 10.59
CA ASP A 484 -31.33 -9.53 11.72
C ASP A 484 -30.79 -10.95 11.46
N LEU A 485 -30.77 -11.41 10.20
CA LEU A 485 -30.15 -12.67 9.77
C LEU A 485 -28.64 -12.64 9.99
N LEU A 486 -27.97 -11.55 9.63
CA LEU A 486 -26.54 -11.37 9.87
C LEU A 486 -26.21 -11.46 11.35
N LYS A 487 -26.99 -10.79 12.23
CA LYS A 487 -26.79 -10.86 13.67
C LYS A 487 -26.90 -12.29 14.22
N LYS A 488 -27.94 -13.02 13.78
CA LYS A 488 -28.13 -14.40 14.20
C LYS A 488 -27.05 -15.34 13.70
N LEU A 489 -26.56 -15.14 12.46
CA LEU A 489 -25.45 -15.91 11.92
C LEU A 489 -24.13 -15.63 12.67
N MET A 490 -23.90 -14.40 13.10
CA MET A 490 -22.75 -14.03 13.94
C MET A 490 -22.81 -14.62 15.36
N GLU A 491 -24.00 -14.98 15.84
CA GLU A 491 -24.20 -15.63 17.14
C GLU A 491 -24.03 -17.15 17.09
N LEU A 492 -23.92 -17.74 15.88
CA LEU A 492 -23.67 -19.17 15.73
C LEU A 492 -22.25 -19.52 16.17
N ASP A 493 -22.12 -20.63 16.90
CA ASP A 493 -20.82 -21.20 17.29
C ASP A 493 -20.20 -21.94 16.08
N THR A 494 -19.69 -21.17 15.12
CA THR A 494 -19.07 -21.67 13.89
C THR A 494 -17.73 -20.97 13.65
N ASP A 495 -16.79 -21.66 13.01
CA ASP A 495 -15.49 -21.09 12.61
C ASP A 495 -15.62 -20.16 11.36
N LEU A 496 -16.84 -19.90 10.89
CA LEU A 496 -17.11 -19.05 9.74
C LEU A 496 -17.29 -17.60 10.14
N TYR A 497 -16.67 -16.70 9.38
CA TYR A 497 -16.83 -15.28 9.53
C TYR A 497 -17.98 -14.76 8.64
N PHE A 498 -18.90 -13.99 9.24
CA PHE A 498 -20.00 -13.33 8.55
C PHE A 498 -19.85 -11.80 8.61
N SER A 499 -20.14 -11.11 7.52
CA SER A 499 -20.01 -9.66 7.41
C SER A 499 -21.10 -9.06 6.54
N GLY A 500 -21.36 -7.75 6.70
CA GLY A 500 -22.23 -6.98 5.81
C GLY A 500 -21.61 -6.66 4.45
N GLY A 501 -20.39 -7.10 4.21
CA GLY A 501 -19.68 -6.92 2.94
C GLY A 501 -18.51 -5.94 3.00
N PRO A 502 -17.77 -5.81 1.89
CA PRO A 502 -16.70 -4.82 1.76
C PRO A 502 -17.26 -3.39 1.76
N GLU A 503 -16.48 -2.42 2.25
CA GLU A 503 -16.90 -1.01 2.41
C GLU A 503 -17.38 -0.35 1.11
N PHE A 504 -16.93 -0.84 -0.05
CA PHE A 504 -17.25 -0.30 -1.38
C PHE A 504 -18.19 -1.19 -2.20
N CYS A 505 -18.91 -2.13 -1.56
CA CYS A 505 -19.86 -2.99 -2.25
C CYS A 505 -21.05 -2.17 -2.79
N GLU A 506 -21.33 -2.31 -4.09
CA GLU A 506 -22.50 -1.67 -4.72
C GLU A 506 -23.82 -2.33 -4.28
N GLU A 507 -23.79 -3.61 -3.92
CA GLU A 507 -24.93 -4.41 -3.48
C GLU A 507 -25.16 -4.23 -1.98
N LYS A 508 -26.22 -3.49 -1.65
CA LYS A 508 -26.64 -3.29 -0.25
C LYS A 508 -27.43 -4.49 0.27
N ASN A 509 -27.37 -4.69 1.59
CA ASN A 509 -28.15 -5.71 2.30
C ASN A 509 -27.73 -7.18 1.98
N GLY A 510 -26.49 -7.39 1.59
CA GLY A 510 -25.88 -8.70 1.45
C GLY A 510 -25.25 -9.19 2.76
N ILE A 511 -25.19 -10.51 2.93
CA ILE A 511 -24.44 -11.19 4.00
C ILE A 511 -23.29 -11.93 3.32
N PHE A 512 -22.09 -11.53 3.61
CA PHE A 512 -20.87 -12.08 3.04
C PHE A 512 -20.26 -13.11 3.98
N ILE A 513 -19.90 -14.27 3.44
CA ILE A 513 -19.37 -15.41 4.15
C ILE A 513 -17.88 -15.51 3.90
N GLY A 514 -17.10 -15.61 4.96
CA GLY A 514 -15.65 -15.61 4.95
C GLY A 514 -15.03 -16.87 4.35
N MET A 515 -13.75 -17.08 4.65
CA MET A 515 -12.99 -18.24 4.20
C MET A 515 -13.46 -19.50 4.94
N ALA A 516 -13.39 -20.64 4.26
CA ALA A 516 -13.86 -21.93 4.76
C ALA A 516 -12.73 -22.94 4.93
N THR A 517 -12.82 -23.75 5.95
CA THR A 517 -11.95 -24.92 6.20
C THR A 517 -12.49 -26.18 5.50
N GLU A 518 -11.69 -27.24 5.47
CA GLU A 518 -12.02 -28.47 4.75
C GLU A 518 -13.27 -29.20 5.31
N ASP A 519 -13.61 -28.92 6.57
CA ASP A 519 -14.71 -29.57 7.30
C ASP A 519 -16.08 -28.94 7.02
N LEU A 520 -16.18 -27.89 6.19
CA LEU A 520 -17.42 -27.20 5.91
C LEU A 520 -18.35 -28.05 5.03
N ASP A 521 -19.58 -28.30 5.50
CA ASP A 521 -20.70 -28.75 4.68
C ASP A 521 -21.46 -27.54 4.11
N VAL A 522 -21.27 -27.32 2.80
CA VAL A 522 -21.85 -26.18 2.09
C VAL A 522 -23.38 -26.27 2.02
N ALA A 523 -23.93 -27.47 1.86
CA ALA A 523 -25.38 -27.69 1.77
C ALA A 523 -26.04 -27.38 3.13
N GLU A 524 -25.47 -27.87 4.24
CA GLU A 524 -25.94 -27.59 5.60
C GLU A 524 -25.89 -26.09 5.92
N LEU A 525 -24.83 -25.39 5.49
CA LEU A 525 -24.70 -23.94 5.66
C LEU A 525 -25.85 -23.19 4.96
N VAL A 526 -26.11 -23.51 3.68
CA VAL A 526 -27.16 -22.85 2.90
C VAL A 526 -28.54 -23.16 3.51
N GLU A 527 -28.78 -24.40 3.94
CA GLU A 527 -30.03 -24.80 4.60
C GLU A 527 -30.26 -24.07 5.92
N THR A 528 -29.18 -23.87 6.70
CA THR A 528 -29.19 -23.09 7.94
C THR A 528 -29.57 -21.63 7.68
N ILE A 529 -28.96 -20.99 6.67
CA ILE A 529 -29.26 -19.61 6.27
C ILE A 529 -30.74 -19.48 5.87
N VAL A 530 -31.26 -20.43 5.07
CA VAL A 530 -32.66 -20.45 4.65
C VAL A 530 -33.61 -20.64 5.85
N SER A 531 -33.29 -21.54 6.77
CA SER A 531 -34.10 -21.81 7.97
C SER A 531 -34.20 -20.57 8.87
N ILE A 532 -33.06 -19.97 9.20
CA ILE A 532 -33.03 -18.76 10.03
C ILE A 532 -33.75 -17.59 9.35
N GLY A 533 -33.56 -17.43 8.01
CA GLY A 533 -34.23 -16.40 7.24
C GLY A 533 -35.75 -16.55 7.27
N LYS A 534 -36.28 -17.77 7.14
CA LYS A 534 -37.72 -18.08 7.26
C LYS A 534 -38.26 -17.78 8.65
N ASP A 535 -37.55 -18.18 9.70
CA ASP A 535 -37.96 -17.92 11.09
C ASP A 535 -38.07 -16.42 11.38
N ILE A 536 -37.14 -15.62 10.84
CA ILE A 536 -37.18 -14.16 10.96
C ILE A 536 -38.36 -13.58 10.18
N GLU A 537 -38.60 -14.03 8.94
CA GLU A 537 -39.74 -13.60 8.13
C GLU A 537 -41.08 -13.92 8.80
N GLU A 538 -41.25 -15.13 9.32
CA GLU A 538 -42.48 -15.54 10.03
C GLU A 538 -42.69 -14.76 11.32
N SER A 539 -41.63 -14.56 12.12
CA SER A 539 -41.68 -13.76 13.35
C SER A 539 -42.02 -12.29 13.05
N GLY A 540 -41.45 -11.71 11.96
CA GLY A 540 -41.75 -10.36 11.49
C GLY A 540 -43.21 -10.19 11.12
N LYS A 541 -43.78 -11.12 10.35
CA LYS A 541 -45.23 -11.12 9.98
C LYS A 541 -46.13 -11.24 11.19
N LEU A 542 -45.77 -12.07 12.16
CA LEU A 542 -46.53 -12.18 13.41
C LEU A 542 -46.54 -10.86 14.21
N PHE A 543 -45.39 -10.19 14.26
CA PHE A 543 -45.23 -8.91 14.95
C PHE A 543 -46.00 -7.78 14.26
N GLU A 544 -46.00 -7.73 12.93
CA GLU A 544 -46.79 -6.78 12.14
C GLU A 544 -48.29 -6.98 12.35
N ASN A 545 -48.74 -8.24 12.31
CA ASN A 545 -50.15 -8.56 12.57
C ASN A 545 -50.58 -8.15 13.97
N MET A 546 -49.76 -8.43 15.01
CA MET A 546 -50.01 -7.99 16.37
C MET A 546 -50.07 -6.47 16.52
N THR A 547 -49.15 -5.77 15.84
CA THR A 547 -49.09 -4.31 15.85
C THR A 547 -50.33 -3.71 15.19
N GLU A 548 -50.82 -4.28 14.07
CA GLU A 548 -52.02 -3.85 13.41
C GLU A 548 -53.29 -4.10 14.25
N VAL A 549 -53.38 -5.24 14.95
CA VAL A 549 -54.47 -5.53 15.88
C VAL A 549 -54.49 -4.52 17.03
N VAL A 550 -53.31 -4.22 17.63
CA VAL A 550 -53.19 -3.21 18.70
C VAL A 550 -53.56 -1.84 18.18
N ARG A 551 -53.11 -1.43 16.98
CA ARG A 551 -53.43 -0.16 16.36
C ARG A 551 -54.95 -0.01 16.11
N ARG A 552 -55.60 -1.05 15.58
CA ARG A 552 -57.07 -1.06 15.43
C ARG A 552 -57.80 -0.94 16.76
N GLY A 553 -57.32 -1.69 17.78
CA GLY A 553 -57.88 -1.59 19.13
C GLY A 553 -57.76 -0.20 19.75
N ILE A 554 -56.64 0.48 19.54
CA ILE A 554 -56.45 1.88 19.98
C ILE A 554 -57.38 2.82 19.23
N GLN A 555 -57.51 2.72 17.90
CA GLN A 555 -58.44 3.55 17.10
C GLN A 555 -59.88 3.34 17.49
N GLU A 556 -60.29 2.10 17.76
CA GLU A 556 -61.63 1.77 18.21
C GLU A 556 -61.95 2.35 19.61
N ALA A 557 -60.95 2.28 20.51
CA ALA A 557 -61.05 2.88 21.83
C ALA A 557 -61.12 4.42 21.79
N GLU A 558 -60.31 5.06 20.93
CA GLU A 558 -60.36 6.51 20.68
C GLU A 558 -61.72 6.95 20.12
N LEU A 559 -62.29 6.19 19.19
CA LEU A 559 -63.61 6.48 18.59
C LEU A 559 -64.73 6.33 19.60
N GLN A 560 -64.65 5.32 20.50
CA GLN A 560 -65.61 5.14 21.60
C GLN A 560 -65.49 6.29 22.62
N LEU A 561 -64.27 6.72 22.93
CA LEU A 561 -64.02 7.84 23.84
C LEU A 561 -64.54 9.17 23.28
N GLN A 562 -64.37 9.40 21.96
CA GLN A 562 -64.94 10.56 21.26
C GLN A 562 -66.45 10.53 21.31
N LYS A 563 -67.10 9.41 21.00
CA LYS A 563 -68.56 9.26 21.08
C LYS A 563 -69.08 9.51 22.51
N ALA A 564 -68.45 8.92 23.52
CA ALA A 564 -68.81 9.12 24.91
C ALA A 564 -68.63 10.58 25.37
N ASN A 565 -67.62 11.28 24.88
CA ASN A 565 -67.41 12.72 25.12
C ASN A 565 -68.44 13.58 24.41
N GLU A 566 -68.82 13.25 23.16
CA GLU A 566 -69.90 13.95 22.43
C GLU A 566 -71.27 13.75 23.11
N GLU A 567 -71.59 12.54 23.53
CA GLU A 567 -72.80 12.25 24.31
C GLU A 567 -72.83 13.04 25.62
N LYS A 568 -71.73 13.08 26.37
CA LYS A 568 -71.59 13.88 27.57
C LYS A 568 -71.75 15.40 27.30
N LEU A 569 -71.15 15.90 26.23
CA LEU A 569 -71.32 17.30 25.81
C LEU A 569 -72.76 17.64 25.39
N MET A 570 -73.45 16.69 24.74
CA MET A 570 -74.88 16.86 24.42
C MET A 570 -75.74 16.85 25.67
N GLU A 571 -75.49 15.91 26.59
CA GLU A 571 -76.22 15.88 27.89
C GLU A 571 -75.99 17.18 28.69
N GLU A 572 -74.73 17.59 28.86
CA GLU A 572 -74.42 18.87 29.54
C GLU A 572 -74.95 20.08 28.82
N GLY A 573 -74.98 20.05 27.48
CA GLY A 573 -75.54 21.10 26.65
C GLY A 573 -77.08 21.26 26.82
N VAL A 574 -77.79 20.14 26.92
CA VAL A 574 -79.23 20.12 27.15
C VAL A 574 -79.57 20.62 28.57
N PHE A 575 -78.81 20.25 29.58
CA PHE A 575 -78.94 20.70 30.96
C PHE A 575 -78.67 22.20 31.12
N ARG A 576 -77.82 22.83 30.31
CA ARG A 576 -77.58 24.29 30.31
C ARG A 576 -78.69 25.14 29.67
N GLN A 577 -79.50 24.53 28.86
CA GLN A 577 -80.67 25.23 28.24
C GLN A 577 -81.93 25.29 29.11
N ILE A 578 -81.98 24.59 30.27
CA ILE A 578 -83.08 24.68 31.21
C ILE A 578 -82.85 25.88 32.12
N PRO A 579 -83.75 26.86 32.16
CA PRO A 579 -83.48 28.17 32.77
C PRO A 579 -83.15 28.21 34.25
N LEU A 580 -83.38 27.14 35.01
CA LEU A 580 -83.08 27.02 36.45
C LEU A 580 -81.83 26.20 36.76
N VAL A 581 -81.45 25.31 35.87
CA VAL A 581 -80.27 24.40 36.09
C VAL A 581 -78.98 25.01 35.52
N GLY A 582 -79.10 25.79 34.44
CA GLY A 582 -77.92 26.46 33.81
C GLY A 582 -77.26 27.51 34.72
N SER A 583 -77.98 28.17 35.60
CA SER A 583 -77.42 29.18 36.51
C SER A 583 -76.71 28.56 37.72
N VAL A 584 -77.11 27.34 38.19
CA VAL A 584 -76.47 26.62 39.29
C VAL A 584 -75.24 25.91 38.84
N LEU A 585 -75.23 25.32 37.65
CA LEU A 585 -74.04 24.68 37.04
C LEU A 585 -72.94 25.68 36.72
N ASN A 586 -73.31 26.90 36.26
CA ASN A 586 -72.33 27.97 36.03
C ASN A 586 -71.77 28.58 37.32
N TRP A 587 -72.44 28.41 38.44
CA TRP A 587 -71.98 28.91 39.74
C TRP A 587 -71.14 27.90 40.50
N LEU A 588 -71.35 26.59 40.27
CA LEU A 588 -70.65 25.48 40.90
C LEU A 588 -69.43 24.97 40.11
N SER A 589 -69.30 25.24 38.87
CA SER A 589 -68.15 24.93 38.02
C SER A 589 -67.65 26.14 37.30
N PRO A 590 -66.75 26.94 37.85
CA PRO A 590 -66.08 27.97 37.08
C PRO A 590 -65.31 27.24 35.98
N VAL A 591 -65.53 27.69 34.75
CA VAL A 591 -64.87 27.23 33.55
C VAL A 591 -63.32 27.30 33.78
N GLN A 592 -62.73 26.25 34.24
CA GLN A 592 -61.31 26.11 34.16
C GLN A 592 -60.94 25.85 32.71
N ALA A 593 -60.26 26.84 32.17
CA ALA A 593 -59.69 26.79 30.86
C ALA A 593 -58.81 25.50 30.74
N SER A 594 -59.10 24.77 29.66
CA SER A 594 -58.27 23.80 28.98
C SER A 594 -57.36 22.95 29.91
N VAL A 595 -57.81 21.78 30.24
CA VAL A 595 -56.90 20.68 30.58
C VAL A 595 -56.09 20.41 29.33
N LYS A 596 -54.84 20.89 29.31
CA LYS A 596 -53.82 20.41 28.38
C LYS A 596 -53.64 18.92 28.67
N GLY A 597 -54.19 18.09 27.80
CA GLY A 597 -53.88 16.68 27.77
C GLY A 597 -52.38 16.52 27.67
N ARG A 598 -51.78 15.78 28.57
CA ARG A 598 -50.40 15.32 28.40
C ARG A 598 -50.40 14.40 27.20
N THR A 599 -49.86 14.87 26.10
CA THR A 599 -49.42 14.01 24.99
C THR A 599 -48.27 13.18 25.47
N PHE A 600 -48.51 11.91 25.69
CA PHE A 600 -47.43 10.92 25.87
C PHE A 600 -46.81 10.70 24.50
N ASN A 601 -45.61 11.22 24.33
CA ASN A 601 -44.79 10.95 23.15
C ASN A 601 -44.13 9.58 23.34
N LEU A 602 -44.74 8.53 22.79
CA LEU A 602 -44.23 7.16 22.84
C LEU A 602 -42.88 7.00 22.08
N ALA A 603 -42.46 8.00 21.30
CA ALA A 603 -41.19 8.00 20.61
C ALA A 603 -39.98 8.32 21.51
N GLU A 604 -40.19 8.96 22.68
CA GLU A 604 -39.06 9.27 23.61
C GLU A 604 -38.69 8.13 24.55
N GLY A 605 -39.42 7.03 24.53
CA GLY A 605 -39.14 5.86 25.40
C GLY A 605 -38.15 4.84 24.87
N ILE A 606 -37.75 4.97 23.60
CA ILE A 606 -36.86 3.96 22.96
C ILE A 606 -35.38 4.36 23.04
N ASP A 607 -35.08 5.65 23.24
CA ASP A 607 -33.67 6.12 23.30
C ASP A 607 -32.96 5.93 24.66
N VAL A 608 -33.65 5.43 25.69
CA VAL A 608 -33.04 5.26 27.04
C VAL A 608 -32.45 3.86 27.24
N PHE A 609 -32.69 2.89 26.36
CA PHE A 609 -32.18 1.51 26.50
C PHE A 609 -30.90 1.20 25.75
N TYR A 610 -30.35 2.18 24.98
CA TYR A 610 -29.10 1.97 24.19
C TYR A 610 -27.88 2.77 24.69
N ARG A 611 -27.90 3.29 25.92
CA ARG A 611 -26.68 3.84 26.55
C ARG A 611 -26.44 3.16 27.89
N GLY A 612 -25.83 1.99 27.84
CA GLY A 612 -25.39 1.29 29.05
C GLY A 612 -25.06 -0.17 28.79
N SER A 613 -24.03 -0.45 28.06
CA SER A 613 -23.14 -1.62 28.22
C SER A 613 -21.86 -1.31 27.44
#